data_2efa862aa486c099c20a8d6953f83b7a
#
_entry.id   2efa862aa486c099c20a8d6953f83b7a
#
_cell.length_a   1.000
_cell.length_b   1.000
_cell.length_c   1.000
_cell.angle_alpha   90.00
_cell.angle_beta   90.00
_cell.angle_gamma   90.00
#
_symmetry.space_group_name_H-M   'P 1'
#
loop_
_entity.id
_entity.type
_entity.pdbx_description
1 polymer ?
#
loop_
_entity_poly.entity_id
_entity_poly.type
_entity_poly.pdbx_seq_one_letter_code
_entity_poly.pdbx_strand_id
1 'polypeptide(L)'
;VSEQEVAEALGRTDNSDQIQLLDAALAQLPPDERAIILLFYMKEKTIDEVATITGLTASNIKVKLHRIRKKLFVVLKGMEEQ
;
A
#
# COMPACT_ATOMS: atom_id res chain seq x y z
N VAL A 1 13.33 1.04 7.05
CA VAL A 1 11.97 0.56 6.76
C VAL A 1 12.08 -0.59 5.76
N SER A 2 11.56 -1.74 6.14
CA SER A 2 11.58 -2.92 5.31
C SER A 2 10.30 -3.00 4.48
N GLU A 3 10.44 -3.26 3.18
CA GLU A 3 9.28 -3.52 2.32
C GLU A 3 8.48 -4.71 2.84
N GLN A 4 9.17 -5.70 3.38
CA GLN A 4 8.52 -6.89 3.92
C GLN A 4 7.64 -6.55 5.12
N GLU A 5 8.07 -5.64 5.98
CA GLU A 5 7.27 -5.21 7.14
C GLU A 5 5.97 -4.57 6.70
N VAL A 6 6.02 -3.72 5.67
CA VAL A 6 4.83 -3.08 5.14
C VAL A 6 3.93 -4.12 4.47
N ALA A 7 4.51 -5.02 3.68
CA ALA A 7 3.74 -6.08 3.01
C ALA A 7 3.06 -7.00 4.02
N GLU A 8 3.72 -7.33 5.12
CA GLU A 8 3.13 -8.13 6.19
C GLU A 8 1.98 -7.40 6.86
N ALA A 9 2.13 -6.11 7.12
CA ALA A 9 1.06 -5.31 7.71
C ALA A 9 -0.16 -5.27 6.78
N LEU A 10 0.05 -5.12 5.49
CA LEU A 10 -1.02 -5.11 4.50
C LEU A 10 -1.70 -6.47 4.36
N GLY A 11 -0.96 -7.56 4.61
CA GLY A 11 -1.51 -8.91 4.52
C GLY A 11 -2.24 -9.39 5.77
N ARG A 12 -2.15 -8.66 6.87
CA ARG A 12 -2.81 -9.04 8.13
C ARG A 12 -4.23 -8.50 8.15
N THR A 13 -5.18 -9.36 7.83
CA THR A 13 -6.59 -8.97 7.75
C THR A 13 -7.46 -9.69 8.78
N ASP A 14 -6.85 -10.44 9.69
CA ASP A 14 -7.57 -11.22 10.70
C ASP A 14 -7.82 -10.45 12.00
N ASN A 15 -7.32 -9.22 12.13
CA ASN A 15 -7.48 -8.39 13.31
C ASN A 15 -8.19 -7.08 12.91
N SER A 16 -9.37 -6.85 13.47
CA SER A 16 -10.20 -5.69 13.14
C SER A 16 -9.51 -4.36 13.45
N ASP A 17 -8.72 -4.30 14.52
CA ASP A 17 -7.99 -3.09 14.87
C ASP A 17 -6.93 -2.76 13.82
N GLN A 18 -6.24 -3.78 13.31
CA GLN A 18 -5.25 -3.59 12.25
C GLN A 18 -5.91 -3.19 10.93
N ILE A 19 -7.09 -3.73 10.63
CA ILE A 19 -7.85 -3.36 9.44
C ILE A 19 -8.24 -1.87 9.52
N GLN A 20 -8.68 -1.41 10.68
CA GLN A 20 -9.04 -0.01 10.87
C GLN A 20 -7.82 0.92 10.71
N LEU A 21 -6.68 0.52 11.28
CA LEU A 21 -5.43 1.28 11.13
C LEU A 21 -4.99 1.34 9.67
N LEU A 22 -5.10 0.23 8.96
CA LEU A 22 -4.73 0.16 7.55
C LEU A 22 -5.65 1.04 6.70
N ASP A 23 -6.95 0.98 6.93
CA ASP A 23 -7.91 1.82 6.22
C ASP A 23 -7.62 3.31 6.44
N ALA A 24 -7.34 3.70 7.68
CA ALA A 24 -7.01 5.09 8.00
C ALA A 24 -5.70 5.52 7.33
N ALA A 25 -4.71 4.64 7.30
CA ALA A 25 -3.44 4.92 6.63
C ALA A 25 -3.61 5.07 5.13
N LEU A 26 -4.39 4.19 4.51
CA LEU A 26 -4.67 4.25 3.08
C LEU A 26 -5.42 5.54 2.71
N ALA A 27 -6.31 5.99 3.60
CA ALA A 27 -7.07 7.23 3.37
C ALA A 27 -6.18 8.47 3.33
N GLN A 28 -4.97 8.40 3.90
CA GLN A 28 -4.02 9.52 3.87
C GLN A 28 -3.21 9.58 2.59
N LEU A 29 -3.27 8.55 1.76
CA LEU A 29 -2.57 8.54 0.48
C LEU A 29 -3.35 9.33 -0.57
N PRO A 30 -2.64 9.96 -1.54
CA PRO A 30 -3.31 10.51 -2.72
C PRO A 30 -4.12 9.44 -3.44
N PRO A 31 -5.21 9.81 -4.15
CA PRO A 31 -6.08 8.82 -4.80
C PRO A 31 -5.36 7.88 -5.77
N ASP A 32 -4.38 8.39 -6.53
CA ASP A 32 -3.62 7.58 -7.48
C ASP A 32 -2.76 6.54 -6.77
N GLU A 33 -2.08 6.93 -5.71
CA GLU A 33 -1.25 5.99 -4.92
C GLU A 33 -2.12 4.96 -4.22
N ARG A 34 -3.24 5.39 -3.66
CA ARG A 34 -4.18 4.48 -3.01
C ARG A 34 -4.72 3.45 -3.99
N ALA A 35 -5.07 3.86 -5.22
CA ALA A 35 -5.54 2.95 -6.24
C ALA A 35 -4.49 1.90 -6.59
N ILE A 36 -3.23 2.31 -6.74
CA ILE A 36 -2.15 1.40 -7.08
C ILE A 36 -1.95 0.34 -5.98
N ILE A 37 -1.89 0.78 -4.73
CA ILE A 37 -1.65 -0.15 -3.62
C ILE A 37 -2.83 -1.12 -3.44
N LEU A 38 -4.05 -0.64 -3.62
CA LEU A 38 -5.24 -1.49 -3.53
C LEU A 38 -5.28 -2.52 -4.66
N LEU A 39 -4.94 -2.14 -5.88
CA LEU A 39 -4.88 -3.08 -7.00
C LEU A 39 -3.86 -4.17 -6.76
N PHE A 40 -2.68 -3.79 -6.25
CA PHE A 40 -1.60 -4.75 -6.06
C PHE A 40 -1.86 -5.71 -4.90
N TYR A 41 -2.32 -5.20 -3.75
CA TYR A 41 -2.46 -6.02 -2.56
C TYR A 41 -3.87 -6.59 -2.35
N MET A 42 -4.91 -5.80 -2.59
CA MET A 42 -6.28 -6.23 -2.35
C MET A 42 -6.88 -6.99 -3.52
N LYS A 43 -6.52 -6.61 -4.75
CA LYS A 43 -7.01 -7.27 -5.97
C LYS A 43 -6.02 -8.26 -6.54
N GLU A 44 -4.87 -8.43 -5.89
CA GLU A 44 -3.83 -9.38 -6.29
C GLU A 44 -3.37 -9.23 -7.75
N LYS A 45 -3.36 -8.01 -8.25
CA LYS A 45 -2.90 -7.73 -9.61
C LYS A 45 -1.38 -7.73 -9.67
N THR A 46 -0.84 -8.19 -10.80
CA THR A 46 0.61 -8.12 -11.02
C THR A 46 1.02 -6.69 -11.35
N ILE A 47 2.33 -6.43 -11.28
CA ILE A 47 2.88 -5.11 -11.65
C ILE A 47 2.48 -4.75 -13.09
N ASP A 48 2.56 -5.71 -14.02
CA ASP A 48 2.19 -5.48 -15.41
C ASP A 48 0.70 -5.16 -15.56
N GLU A 49 -0.15 -5.85 -14.81
CA GLU A 49 -1.59 -5.59 -14.81
C GLU A 49 -1.90 -4.21 -14.26
N VAL A 50 -1.25 -3.83 -13.16
CA VAL A 50 -1.43 -2.49 -12.58
C VAL A 50 -0.95 -1.42 -13.56
N ALA A 51 0.17 -1.65 -14.23
CA ALA A 51 0.67 -0.73 -15.24
C ALA A 51 -0.35 -0.54 -16.37
N THR A 52 -0.94 -1.62 -16.84
CA THR A 52 -1.97 -1.57 -17.90
C THR A 52 -3.20 -0.80 -17.44
N ILE A 53 -3.68 -1.08 -16.22
CA ILE A 53 -4.89 -0.44 -15.68
C ILE A 53 -4.68 1.06 -15.49
N THR A 54 -3.50 1.45 -14.99
CA THR A 54 -3.22 2.85 -14.67
C THR A 54 -2.66 3.65 -15.84
N GLY A 55 -2.23 2.98 -16.90
CA GLY A 55 -1.58 3.63 -18.03
C GLY A 55 -0.13 4.01 -17.79
N LEU A 56 0.47 3.53 -16.70
CA LEU A 56 1.87 3.78 -16.36
C LEU A 56 2.75 2.61 -16.82
N THR A 57 4.07 2.81 -16.81
CA THR A 57 5.01 1.74 -17.11
C THR A 57 5.24 0.87 -15.88
N ALA A 58 5.69 -0.37 -16.10
CA ALA A 58 6.02 -1.28 -15.00
C ALA A 58 7.12 -0.68 -14.10
N SER A 59 8.09 0.00 -14.69
CA SER A 59 9.15 0.66 -13.92
C SER A 59 8.59 1.75 -13.00
N ASN A 60 7.66 2.56 -13.51
CA ASN A 60 7.00 3.59 -12.71
C ASN A 60 6.19 2.97 -11.58
N ILE A 61 5.48 1.86 -11.85
CA ILE A 61 4.71 1.17 -10.82
C ILE A 61 5.64 0.68 -9.71
N LYS A 62 6.78 0.11 -10.04
CA LYS A 62 7.75 -0.36 -9.03
C LYS A 62 8.23 0.78 -8.14
N VAL A 63 8.59 1.92 -8.75
CA VAL A 63 9.04 3.10 -8.00
C VAL A 63 7.93 3.62 -7.10
N LYS A 64 6.72 3.72 -7.62
CA LYS A 64 5.57 4.20 -6.85
C LYS A 64 5.24 3.26 -5.69
N LEU A 65 5.25 1.95 -5.92
CA LEU A 65 5.00 0.98 -4.85
C LEU A 65 6.02 1.11 -3.73
N HIS A 66 7.29 1.30 -4.07
CA HIS A 66 8.33 1.50 -3.06
C HIS A 66 8.06 2.74 -2.21
N ARG A 67 7.71 3.85 -2.85
CA ARG A 67 7.37 5.10 -2.16
C ARG A 67 6.11 4.96 -1.30
N ILE A 68 5.09 4.30 -1.84
CA ILE A 68 3.83 4.08 -1.13
C ILE A 68 4.07 3.25 0.13
N ARG A 69 4.85 2.18 0.00
CA ARG A 69 5.18 1.32 1.15
C ARG A 69 5.90 2.10 2.24
N LYS A 70 6.84 2.97 1.87
CA LYS A 70 7.52 3.83 2.84
C LYS A 70 6.56 4.77 3.54
N LYS A 71 5.67 5.41 2.78
CA LYS A 71 4.66 6.31 3.36
C LYS A 71 3.75 5.56 4.33
N LEU A 72 3.26 4.39 3.92
CA LEU A 72 2.39 3.58 4.77
C LEU A 72 3.09 3.16 6.06
N PHE A 73 4.35 2.77 5.97
CA PHE A 73 5.11 2.40 7.16
C PHE A 73 5.17 3.56 8.15
N VAL A 74 5.49 4.76 7.68
CA VAL A 74 5.58 5.95 8.54
C VAL A 74 4.23 6.27 9.17
N VAL A 75 3.15 6.22 8.37
CA VAL A 75 1.81 6.52 8.87
C VAL A 75 1.37 5.49 9.90
N LEU A 76 1.55 4.20 9.60
CA LEU A 76 1.17 3.12 10.52
C LEU A 76 1.97 3.19 11.82
N LYS A 77 3.26 3.47 11.72
CA LYS A 77 4.12 3.61 12.88
C LYS A 77 3.66 4.75 13.78
N GLY A 78 3.33 5.89 13.19
CA GLY A 78 2.81 7.03 13.95
C GLY A 78 1.49 6.73 14.62
N MET A 79 0.61 5.99 13.97
CA MET A 79 -0.68 5.59 14.55
C MET A 79 -0.51 4.63 15.72
N GLU A 80 0.44 3.68 15.61
CA GLU A 80 0.69 2.71 16.68
C GLU A 80 1.28 3.38 17.93
N GLU A 81 1.99 4.49 17.77
CA GLU A 81 2.62 5.20 18.87
C GLU A 81 1.68 6.17 19.60
N GLN A 82 0.49 6.35 19.09
CA GLN A 82 -0.54 7.16 19.76
C GLN A 82 -1.34 6.31 20.78
#